data_1f8cd226cab4304aa27f5279d1638fa5
#
_entry.id   1f8cd226cab4304aa27f5279d1638fa5
#
_cell.length_a   1.000
_cell.length_b   1.000
_cell.length_c   1.000
_cell.angle_alpha   90.00
_cell.angle_beta   90.00
_cell.angle_gamma   90.00
#
_symmetry.space_group_name_H-M   'P 1'
#
loop_
_entity.id
_entity.type
_entity.pdbx_description
1 polymer ?
#
loop_
_entity_poly.entity_id
_entity_poly.type
_entity_poly.pdbx_seq_one_letter_code
_entity_poly.pdbx_strand_id
1 'polypeptide(L)'
;MESNGGEASKIIDEIEALKAQKRQLEDRISTLESQLRETSTAEQCPADSCNGACPSVYPVASAVSHHGLPSDAIYRYSRHLLLPSFGVQGQSNLLKSSILVVGAGGLGSPALLYLAACGVGRIGIVDHDIVELNNMHRQIIHTEAYIGKSKVESAAATCRSVNSAVEVVEYREALRTSNALEIFSKYDLIIDATDNVPSRYMINDCCVVLGKVKKLLSGNCCVSS
;
A
#
# COMPACT_ATOMS: atom_id res chain seq x y z
N MET A 1 -50.61 -22.03 -18.21
CA MET A 1 -49.24 -22.31 -17.70
C MET A 1 -48.29 -22.53 -18.89
N GLU A 2 -48.10 -21.52 -19.74
CA GLU A 2 -47.24 -21.60 -20.93
C GLU A 2 -46.59 -20.23 -21.21
N SER A 3 -45.62 -19.79 -20.36
CA SER A 3 -44.84 -18.58 -20.67
C SER A 3 -43.37 -18.63 -20.27
N ASN A 4 -42.89 -19.71 -19.65
CA ASN A 4 -41.50 -19.78 -19.13
C ASN A 4 -40.48 -20.39 -20.11
N GLY A 5 -40.91 -21.03 -21.23
CA GLY A 5 -39.99 -21.66 -22.18
C GLY A 5 -39.23 -20.67 -23.08
N GLY A 6 -39.85 -19.54 -23.41
CA GLY A 6 -39.27 -18.55 -24.32
C GLY A 6 -38.20 -17.66 -23.72
N GLU A 7 -38.28 -17.37 -22.43
CA GLU A 7 -37.25 -16.57 -21.72
C GLU A 7 -35.99 -17.38 -21.44
N ALA A 8 -36.14 -18.63 -21.03
CA ALA A 8 -35.01 -19.52 -20.81
C ALA A 8 -34.19 -19.78 -22.09
N SER A 9 -34.85 -19.92 -23.24
CA SER A 9 -34.18 -20.08 -24.55
C SER A 9 -33.37 -18.82 -24.89
N LYS A 10 -33.91 -17.63 -24.71
CA LYS A 10 -33.18 -16.35 -24.97
C LYS A 10 -31.95 -16.17 -24.06
N ILE A 11 -32.07 -16.58 -22.81
CA ILE A 11 -30.92 -16.50 -21.87
C ILE A 11 -29.82 -17.49 -22.28
N ILE A 12 -30.19 -18.68 -22.74
CA ILE A 12 -29.23 -19.67 -23.24
C ILE A 12 -28.51 -19.16 -24.48
N ASP A 13 -29.24 -18.59 -25.43
CA ASP A 13 -28.66 -18.01 -26.66
C ASP A 13 -27.71 -16.83 -26.33
N GLU A 14 -28.06 -16.01 -25.36
CA GLU A 14 -27.22 -14.89 -24.89
C GLU A 14 -25.94 -15.40 -24.19
N ILE A 15 -26.06 -16.44 -23.38
CA ILE A 15 -24.90 -17.09 -22.74
C ILE A 15 -23.95 -17.68 -23.79
N GLU A 16 -24.46 -18.30 -24.83
CA GLU A 16 -23.66 -18.86 -25.92
C GLU A 16 -22.96 -17.76 -26.73
N ALA A 17 -23.65 -16.66 -27.02
CA ALA A 17 -23.06 -15.49 -27.68
C ALA A 17 -21.93 -14.87 -26.85
N LEU A 18 -22.11 -14.70 -25.54
CA LEU A 18 -21.08 -14.19 -24.63
C LEU A 18 -19.88 -15.15 -24.52
N LYS A 19 -20.11 -16.45 -24.52
CA LYS A 19 -19.02 -17.44 -24.55
C LYS A 19 -18.21 -17.38 -25.85
N ALA A 20 -18.87 -17.17 -26.98
CA ALA A 20 -18.21 -17.02 -28.27
C ALA A 20 -17.35 -15.72 -28.29
N GLN A 21 -17.89 -14.64 -27.80
CA GLN A 21 -17.17 -13.35 -27.68
C GLN A 21 -15.95 -13.47 -26.75
N LYS A 22 -16.09 -14.18 -25.64
CA LYS A 22 -14.97 -14.43 -24.73
C LYS A 22 -13.83 -15.19 -25.42
N ARG A 23 -14.14 -16.26 -26.16
CA ARG A 23 -13.13 -17.02 -26.93
C ARG A 23 -12.41 -16.13 -27.94
N GLN A 24 -13.14 -15.28 -28.66
CA GLN A 24 -12.54 -14.36 -29.64
C GLN A 24 -11.58 -13.36 -28.98
N LEU A 25 -11.90 -12.88 -27.79
CA LEU A 25 -11.01 -12.00 -27.01
C LEU A 25 -9.77 -12.74 -26.51
N GLU A 26 -9.92 -13.99 -26.06
CA GLU A 26 -8.79 -14.84 -25.62
C GLU A 26 -7.82 -15.12 -26.77
N ASP A 27 -8.34 -15.43 -27.98
CA ASP A 27 -7.53 -15.63 -29.19
C ASP A 27 -6.79 -14.34 -29.58
N ARG A 28 -7.45 -13.19 -29.48
CA ARG A 28 -6.85 -11.88 -29.76
C ARG A 28 -5.72 -11.54 -28.79
N ILE A 29 -5.91 -11.83 -27.49
CA ILE A 29 -4.88 -11.66 -26.46
C ILE A 29 -3.68 -12.54 -26.80
N SER A 30 -3.89 -13.82 -27.08
CA SER A 30 -2.81 -14.75 -27.43
C SER A 30 -2.00 -14.29 -28.66
N THR A 31 -2.69 -13.74 -29.67
CA THR A 31 -2.04 -13.20 -30.86
C THR A 31 -1.17 -11.97 -30.52
N LEU A 32 -1.69 -11.05 -29.72
CA LEU A 32 -0.95 -9.86 -29.30
C LEU A 32 0.26 -10.21 -28.40
N GLU A 33 0.11 -11.22 -27.53
CA GLU A 33 1.21 -11.74 -26.71
C GLU A 33 2.33 -12.35 -27.55
N SER A 34 1.98 -13.06 -28.63
CA SER A 34 2.95 -13.62 -29.58
C SER A 34 3.72 -12.50 -30.32
N GLN A 35 3.01 -11.49 -30.78
CA GLN A 35 3.64 -10.30 -31.42
C GLN A 35 4.57 -9.56 -30.48
N LEU A 36 4.20 -9.46 -29.19
CA LEU A 36 5.04 -8.80 -28.19
C LEU A 36 6.35 -9.59 -27.93
N ARG A 37 6.28 -10.91 -27.93
CA ARG A 37 7.46 -11.79 -27.79
C ARG A 37 8.41 -11.65 -28.98
N GLU A 38 7.89 -11.55 -30.19
CA GLU A 38 8.71 -11.37 -31.40
C GLU A 38 9.43 -10.02 -31.44
N THR A 39 8.80 -8.95 -30.91
CA THR A 39 9.43 -7.64 -30.81
C THR A 39 10.48 -7.54 -29.71
N SER A 40 10.36 -8.32 -28.63
CA SER A 40 11.34 -8.32 -27.54
C SER A 40 12.59 -9.16 -27.79
N THR A 41 12.63 -10.02 -28.83
CA THR A 41 13.83 -10.79 -29.20
C THR A 41 14.79 -10.04 -30.11
N ALA A 42 14.46 -8.82 -30.53
CA ALA A 42 15.30 -8.02 -31.44
C ALA A 42 16.36 -7.13 -30.75
N GLU A 43 16.39 -7.08 -29.42
CA GLU A 43 17.37 -6.27 -28.67
C GLU A 43 18.27 -7.12 -27.76
N GLN A 44 18.96 -8.12 -28.30
CA GLN A 44 20.07 -8.77 -27.61
C GLN A 44 21.40 -8.24 -28.13
N CYS A 45 22.07 -7.41 -27.33
CA CYS A 45 23.48 -7.11 -27.48
C CYS A 45 24.36 -8.29 -27.03
N PRO A 46 25.52 -8.53 -27.67
CA PRO A 46 26.35 -9.71 -27.41
C PRO A 46 27.11 -9.59 -26.07
N ALA A 47 27.09 -10.69 -25.33
CA ALA A 47 27.92 -10.89 -24.14
C ALA A 47 29.35 -11.23 -24.57
N ASP A 48 30.34 -10.46 -24.11
CA ASP A 48 31.67 -11.01 -23.84
C ASP A 48 32.42 -10.20 -22.78
N SER A 49 33.03 -10.98 -21.90
CA SER A 49 34.09 -10.69 -20.94
C SER A 49 33.77 -9.82 -19.72
N CYS A 50 33.60 -10.47 -18.56
CA CYS A 50 34.36 -10.14 -17.33
C CYS A 50 34.29 -11.29 -16.30
N ASN A 51 35.45 -11.93 -16.06
CA ASN A 51 35.71 -12.78 -14.91
C ASN A 51 35.85 -11.94 -13.63
N GLY A 52 35.17 -12.30 -12.56
CA GLY A 52 35.39 -11.70 -11.24
C GLY A 52 34.27 -12.03 -10.26
N ALA A 53 34.58 -12.85 -9.27
CA ALA A 53 33.67 -13.23 -8.19
C ALA A 53 33.15 -12.02 -7.42
N CYS A 54 31.82 -11.88 -7.29
CA CYS A 54 31.19 -10.95 -6.41
C CYS A 54 29.98 -11.61 -5.72
N PRO A 55 29.78 -11.40 -4.40
CA PRO A 55 28.72 -12.06 -3.65
C PRO A 55 27.35 -11.54 -4.09
N SER A 56 26.41 -12.47 -4.10
CA SER A 56 25.03 -12.38 -4.57
C SER A 56 24.28 -11.11 -4.13
N VAL A 57 24.31 -10.12 -4.98
CA VAL A 57 23.21 -9.14 -5.08
C VAL A 57 22.45 -9.54 -6.33
N TYR A 58 21.25 -10.08 -6.18
CA TYR A 58 20.41 -10.44 -7.31
C TYR A 58 20.08 -9.16 -8.09
N PRO A 59 20.49 -9.02 -9.37
CA PRO A 59 19.96 -7.97 -10.20
C PRO A 59 18.53 -8.36 -10.54
N VAL A 60 17.58 -7.71 -9.89
CA VAL A 60 16.18 -7.84 -10.25
C VAL A 60 15.98 -7.10 -11.56
N ALA A 61 16.10 -7.83 -12.66
CA ALA A 61 15.56 -7.36 -13.92
C ALA A 61 14.06 -7.15 -13.71
N SER A 62 13.59 -5.91 -13.82
CA SER A 62 12.19 -5.53 -13.72
C SER A 62 11.40 -6.10 -14.89
N ALA A 63 11.10 -7.39 -14.83
CA ALA A 63 10.11 -7.99 -15.70
C ALA A 63 8.76 -7.40 -15.29
N VAL A 64 8.25 -6.46 -16.06
CA VAL A 64 6.88 -5.96 -15.93
C VAL A 64 5.96 -7.13 -16.22
N SER A 65 5.35 -7.70 -15.19
CA SER A 65 4.34 -8.75 -15.36
C SER A 65 3.12 -8.14 -16.04
N HIS A 66 2.41 -8.93 -16.86
CA HIS A 66 1.18 -8.56 -17.57
C HIS A 66 0.06 -7.97 -16.68
N HIS A 67 0.24 -7.96 -15.37
CA HIS A 67 -0.72 -7.47 -14.38
C HIS A 67 -0.34 -6.14 -13.73
N GLY A 68 0.70 -5.44 -14.22
CA GLY A 68 1.10 -4.12 -13.72
C GLY A 68 1.79 -4.12 -12.34
N LEU A 69 2.12 -5.28 -11.78
CA LEU A 69 2.92 -5.42 -10.57
C LEU A 69 4.32 -5.97 -10.92
N PRO A 70 5.41 -5.41 -10.35
CA PRO A 70 6.73 -5.99 -10.49
C PRO A 70 6.83 -7.37 -9.80
N SER A 71 7.73 -8.23 -10.27
CA SER A 71 7.89 -9.60 -9.78
C SER A 71 8.11 -9.68 -8.27
N ASP A 72 8.88 -8.75 -7.72
CA ASP A 72 9.16 -8.68 -6.29
C ASP A 72 7.91 -8.37 -5.46
N ALA A 73 7.04 -7.49 -5.97
CA ALA A 73 5.77 -7.20 -5.34
C ALA A 73 4.83 -8.41 -5.40
N ILE A 74 4.82 -9.15 -6.51
CA ILE A 74 4.05 -10.40 -6.61
C ILE A 74 4.53 -11.41 -5.56
N TYR A 75 5.83 -11.59 -5.43
CA TYR A 75 6.40 -12.51 -4.45
C TYR A 75 6.10 -12.05 -3.02
N ARG A 76 6.38 -10.78 -2.69
CA ARG A 76 6.19 -10.20 -1.36
C ARG A 76 4.74 -10.26 -0.91
N TYR A 77 3.80 -9.89 -1.79
CA TYR A 77 2.37 -9.76 -1.46
C TYR A 77 1.52 -10.94 -1.93
N SER A 78 2.14 -12.08 -2.24
CA SER A 78 1.46 -13.25 -2.79
C SER A 78 0.21 -13.67 -1.99
N ARG A 79 0.23 -13.54 -0.66
CA ARG A 79 -0.90 -13.87 0.21
C ARG A 79 -2.07 -12.89 0.05
N HIS A 80 -1.78 -11.62 -0.18
CA HIS A 80 -2.81 -10.61 -0.47
C HIS A 80 -3.45 -10.85 -1.84
N LEU A 81 -2.65 -11.25 -2.82
CA LEU A 81 -3.12 -11.49 -4.19
C LEU A 81 -4.10 -12.66 -4.29
N LEU A 82 -4.05 -13.60 -3.34
CA LEU A 82 -4.96 -14.74 -3.27
C LEU A 82 -6.34 -14.41 -2.66
N LEU A 83 -6.50 -13.22 -2.05
CA LEU A 83 -7.77 -12.82 -1.46
C LEU A 83 -8.75 -12.39 -2.56
N PRO A 84 -9.92 -13.06 -2.74
CA PRO A 84 -10.84 -12.76 -3.84
C PRO A 84 -11.35 -11.31 -3.87
N SER A 85 -11.55 -10.71 -2.69
CA SER A 85 -12.04 -9.34 -2.56
C SER A 85 -10.96 -8.26 -2.68
N PHE A 86 -9.68 -8.63 -2.72
CA PHE A 86 -8.55 -7.71 -2.75
C PHE A 86 -7.72 -7.88 -4.03
N GLY A 87 -7.09 -9.03 -4.21
CA GLY A 87 -6.39 -9.45 -5.42
C GLY A 87 -5.30 -8.49 -5.91
N VAL A 88 -4.99 -8.59 -7.19
CA VAL A 88 -3.98 -7.77 -7.86
C VAL A 88 -4.36 -6.29 -7.87
N GLN A 89 -5.63 -5.98 -8.12
CA GLN A 89 -6.11 -4.61 -8.17
C GLN A 89 -6.01 -3.91 -6.82
N GLY A 90 -6.39 -4.60 -5.73
CA GLY A 90 -6.28 -4.07 -4.37
C GLY A 90 -4.83 -3.76 -4.01
N GLN A 91 -3.90 -4.68 -4.30
CA GLN A 91 -2.48 -4.46 -4.05
C GLN A 91 -1.89 -3.33 -4.90
N SER A 92 -2.28 -3.23 -6.17
CA SER A 92 -1.86 -2.13 -7.05
C SER A 92 -2.34 -0.76 -6.53
N ASN A 93 -3.58 -0.69 -6.05
CA ASN A 93 -4.14 0.52 -5.44
C ASN A 93 -3.39 0.89 -4.15
N LEU A 94 -3.05 -0.10 -3.32
CA LEU A 94 -2.33 0.11 -2.07
C LEU A 94 -0.91 0.63 -2.31
N LEU A 95 -0.20 0.08 -3.29
CA LEU A 95 1.14 0.56 -3.70
C LEU A 95 1.14 2.01 -4.24
N LYS A 96 0.01 2.49 -4.72
CA LYS A 96 -0.15 3.87 -5.22
C LYS A 96 -0.71 4.82 -4.15
N SER A 97 -1.23 4.29 -3.05
CA SER A 97 -1.85 5.10 -2.00
C SER A 97 -0.83 5.85 -1.16
N SER A 98 -1.26 6.98 -0.64
CA SER A 98 -0.52 7.82 0.30
C SER A 98 -1.30 7.97 1.61
N ILE A 99 -0.69 7.57 2.73
CA ILE A 99 -1.32 7.57 4.05
C ILE A 99 -0.51 8.40 5.03
N LEU A 100 -1.17 9.33 5.72
CA LEU A 100 -0.57 10.08 6.80
C LEU A 100 -0.98 9.46 8.15
N VAL A 101 -0.01 9.20 9.02
CA VAL A 101 -0.25 8.78 10.40
C VAL A 101 0.15 9.91 11.33
N VAL A 102 -0.81 10.42 12.08
CA VAL A 102 -0.60 11.47 13.08
C VAL A 102 -0.46 10.83 14.45
N GLY A 103 0.77 10.86 14.97
CA GLY A 103 1.18 10.21 16.22
C GLY A 103 1.90 8.88 15.98
N ALA A 104 3.14 8.79 16.45
CA ALA A 104 3.97 7.57 16.45
C ALA A 104 4.05 6.92 17.84
N GLY A 105 2.99 7.07 18.62
CA GLY A 105 2.85 6.51 19.96
C GLY A 105 2.37 5.05 19.97
N GLY A 106 1.67 4.65 21.04
CA GLY A 106 1.21 3.27 21.23
C GLY A 106 0.21 2.78 20.17
N LEU A 107 -0.62 3.67 19.61
CA LEU A 107 -1.58 3.33 18.54
C LEU A 107 -0.92 3.46 17.15
N GLY A 108 -0.08 4.48 16.94
CA GLY A 108 0.63 4.69 15.68
C GLY A 108 1.68 3.61 15.41
N SER A 109 2.34 3.10 16.43
CA SER A 109 3.39 2.09 16.30
C SER A 109 2.96 0.84 15.54
N PRO A 110 1.92 0.10 15.96
CA PRO A 110 1.46 -1.06 15.22
C PRO A 110 0.89 -0.68 13.85
N ALA A 111 0.18 0.45 13.74
CA ALA A 111 -0.38 0.89 12.48
C ALA A 111 0.72 1.10 11.43
N LEU A 112 1.78 1.84 11.77
CA LEU A 112 2.91 2.09 10.87
C LEU A 112 3.60 0.82 10.42
N LEU A 113 3.82 -0.14 11.34
CA LEU A 113 4.42 -1.43 11.01
C LEU A 113 3.59 -2.21 9.98
N TYR A 114 2.27 -2.31 10.20
CA TYR A 114 1.39 -3.03 9.28
C TYR A 114 1.24 -2.30 7.94
N LEU A 115 1.12 -0.98 7.92
CA LEU A 115 1.06 -0.21 6.68
C LEU A 115 2.31 -0.39 5.83
N ALA A 116 3.49 -0.35 6.45
CA ALA A 116 4.75 -0.63 5.75
C ALA A 116 4.81 -2.08 5.24
N ALA A 117 4.45 -3.05 6.08
CA ALA A 117 4.46 -4.47 5.72
C ALA A 117 3.48 -4.78 4.57
N CYS A 118 2.28 -4.19 4.58
CA CYS A 118 1.27 -4.36 3.54
C CYS A 118 1.63 -3.68 2.21
N GLY A 119 2.59 -2.77 2.20
CA GLY A 119 3.06 -2.13 0.99
C GLY A 119 2.24 -0.90 0.59
N VAL A 120 1.90 -0.04 1.54
CA VAL A 120 1.41 1.31 1.24
C VAL A 120 2.53 2.07 0.52
N GLY A 121 2.22 2.71 -0.62
CA GLY A 121 3.24 3.36 -1.44
C GLY A 121 3.97 4.49 -0.75
N ARG A 122 3.23 5.38 -0.07
CA ARG A 122 3.78 6.50 0.69
C ARG A 122 3.18 6.58 2.08
N ILE A 123 4.02 6.66 3.10
CA ILE A 123 3.63 6.84 4.49
C ILE A 123 4.22 8.15 5.01
N GLY A 124 3.36 9.08 5.42
CA GLY A 124 3.76 10.26 6.19
C GLY A 124 3.64 9.98 7.68
N ILE A 125 4.59 10.44 8.46
CA ILE A 125 4.58 10.29 9.93
C ILE A 125 4.73 11.68 10.54
N VAL A 126 3.76 12.10 11.36
CA VAL A 126 3.80 13.36 12.12
C VAL A 126 3.87 13.05 13.60
N ASP A 127 4.93 13.48 14.25
CA ASP A 127 5.08 13.45 15.69
C ASP A 127 6.20 14.44 16.12
N HIS A 128 6.07 15.07 17.26
CA HIS A 128 7.07 16.03 17.78
C HIS A 128 7.86 15.49 18.97
N ASP A 129 7.48 14.31 19.49
CA ASP A 129 8.08 13.70 20.66
C ASP A 129 9.42 13.03 20.37
N ILE A 130 10.13 12.75 21.43
CA ILE A 130 11.33 11.90 21.45
C ILE A 130 10.99 10.51 22.00
N VAL A 131 11.83 9.55 21.67
CA VAL A 131 11.73 8.18 22.20
C VAL A 131 12.28 8.16 23.62
N GLU A 132 11.49 7.63 24.55
CA GLU A 132 11.84 7.46 25.95
C GLU A 132 11.80 5.98 26.36
N LEU A 133 12.61 5.60 27.36
CA LEU A 133 12.65 4.22 27.84
C LEU A 133 11.26 3.74 28.33
N ASN A 134 10.49 4.62 28.95
CA ASN A 134 9.12 4.33 29.42
C ASN A 134 8.10 4.14 28.29
N ASN A 135 8.51 4.31 27.03
CA ASN A 135 7.65 4.04 25.86
C ASN A 135 7.75 2.59 25.39
N MET A 136 8.87 1.91 25.66
CA MET A 136 9.22 0.62 25.05
C MET A 136 8.20 -0.49 25.30
N HIS A 137 7.48 -0.47 26.41
CA HIS A 137 6.49 -1.50 26.74
C HIS A 137 5.22 -1.48 25.87
N ARG A 138 4.99 -0.40 25.08
CA ARG A 138 3.78 -0.25 24.24
C ARG A 138 4.03 0.32 22.85
N GLN A 139 5.10 1.06 22.65
CA GLN A 139 5.44 1.70 21.36
C GLN A 139 6.44 0.82 20.60
N ILE A 140 5.95 -0.30 20.09
CA ILE A 140 6.72 -1.43 19.55
C ILE A 140 7.53 -1.12 18.28
N ILE A 141 7.31 0.03 17.65
CA ILE A 141 8.07 0.46 16.47
C ILE A 141 9.44 1.04 16.84
N HIS A 142 9.59 1.51 18.10
CA HIS A 142 10.83 2.09 18.60
C HIS A 142 11.72 1.02 19.23
N THR A 143 13.02 1.27 19.20
CA THR A 143 14.03 0.42 19.85
C THR A 143 14.87 1.25 20.81
N GLU A 144 15.53 0.60 21.77
CA GLU A 144 16.39 1.26 22.76
C GLU A 144 17.53 2.09 22.10
N ALA A 145 17.99 1.68 20.92
CA ALA A 145 19.00 2.44 20.16
C ALA A 145 18.55 3.84 19.71
N TYR A 146 17.25 4.10 19.77
CA TYR A 146 16.66 5.40 19.40
C TYR A 146 16.23 6.23 20.61
N ILE A 147 16.52 5.80 21.85
CA ILE A 147 16.21 6.61 23.04
C ILE A 147 16.89 7.99 22.92
N GLY A 148 16.12 9.04 23.15
CA GLY A 148 16.53 10.44 23.02
C GLY A 148 16.45 11.01 21.58
N LYS A 149 16.18 10.19 20.57
CA LYS A 149 15.95 10.63 19.19
C LYS A 149 14.46 10.85 18.90
N SER A 150 14.15 11.55 17.81
CA SER A 150 12.77 11.77 17.38
C SER A 150 12.03 10.44 17.16
N LYS A 151 10.77 10.35 17.63
CA LYS A 151 9.88 9.22 17.36
C LYS A 151 9.67 9.00 15.85
N VAL A 152 9.57 10.08 15.09
CA VAL A 152 9.42 10.02 13.63
C VAL A 152 10.64 9.38 12.98
N GLU A 153 11.85 9.77 13.38
CA GLU A 153 13.10 9.18 12.88
C GLU A 153 13.18 7.68 13.17
N SER A 154 12.88 7.29 14.40
CA SER A 154 12.86 5.89 14.81
C SER A 154 11.82 5.07 14.04
N ALA A 155 10.61 5.59 13.92
CA ALA A 155 9.53 4.93 13.20
C ALA A 155 9.84 4.81 11.70
N ALA A 156 10.38 5.85 11.08
CA ALA A 156 10.78 5.82 9.68
C ALA A 156 11.88 4.79 9.40
N ALA A 157 12.88 4.71 10.26
CA ALA A 157 13.94 3.71 10.14
C ALA A 157 13.37 2.28 10.20
N THR A 158 12.46 2.03 11.14
CA THR A 158 11.82 0.72 11.29
C THR A 158 10.91 0.40 10.11
N CYS A 159 10.10 1.33 9.61
CA CYS A 159 9.28 1.12 8.42
C CYS A 159 10.13 0.75 7.19
N ARG A 160 11.25 1.47 6.96
CA ARG A 160 12.18 1.17 5.87
C ARG A 160 12.87 -0.19 6.04
N SER A 161 13.14 -0.61 7.27
CA SER A 161 13.71 -1.94 7.53
C SER A 161 12.72 -3.08 7.27
N VAL A 162 11.43 -2.85 7.53
CA VAL A 162 10.36 -3.80 7.22
C VAL A 162 10.11 -3.87 5.71
N ASN A 163 10.09 -2.71 5.04
CA ASN A 163 9.82 -2.63 3.61
C ASN A 163 10.55 -1.44 2.98
N SER A 164 11.66 -1.71 2.32
CA SER A 164 12.50 -0.69 1.69
C SER A 164 11.85 -0.01 0.47
N ALA A 165 10.79 -0.60 -0.10
CA ALA A 165 10.06 -0.04 -1.24
C ALA A 165 9.07 1.06 -0.84
N VAL A 166 8.75 1.21 0.45
CA VAL A 166 7.82 2.23 0.95
C VAL A 166 8.52 3.59 1.05
N GLU A 167 7.93 4.62 0.45
CA GLU A 167 8.37 5.99 0.64
C GLU A 167 7.90 6.50 2.02
N VAL A 168 8.85 6.84 2.91
CA VAL A 168 8.53 7.37 4.24
C VAL A 168 8.92 8.83 4.32
N VAL A 169 7.92 9.69 4.58
CA VAL A 169 8.08 11.14 4.74
C VAL A 169 7.97 11.51 6.22
N GLU A 170 8.95 12.24 6.71
CA GLU A 170 9.11 12.57 8.12
C GLU A 170 8.71 14.02 8.41
N TYR A 171 7.75 14.22 9.31
CA TYR A 171 7.35 15.54 9.84
C TYR A 171 7.67 15.58 11.34
N ARG A 172 8.84 16.10 11.68
CA ARG A 172 9.35 16.18 13.06
C ARG A 172 8.84 17.43 13.75
N GLU A 173 7.56 17.70 13.64
CA GLU A 173 6.93 18.90 14.17
C GLU A 173 5.56 18.61 14.77
N ALA A 174 5.12 19.48 15.67
CA ALA A 174 3.76 19.43 16.19
C ALA A 174 2.77 19.82 15.09
N LEU A 175 1.71 19.03 14.97
CA LEU A 175 0.58 19.37 14.09
C LEU A 175 -0.15 20.59 14.67
N ARG A 176 -0.32 21.63 13.85
CA ARG A 176 -0.99 22.88 14.17
C ARG A 176 -1.93 23.27 13.03
N THR A 177 -2.88 24.14 13.30
CA THR A 177 -3.79 24.65 12.28
C THR A 177 -3.07 25.32 11.09
N SER A 178 -1.89 25.88 11.34
CA SER A 178 -1.07 26.55 10.31
C SER A 178 -0.42 25.59 9.30
N ASN A 179 -0.08 24.35 9.71
CA ASN A 179 0.62 23.39 8.85
C ASN A 179 -0.27 22.19 8.46
N ALA A 180 -1.36 21.94 9.19
CA ALA A 180 -2.18 20.75 9.01
C ALA A 180 -2.80 20.64 7.62
N LEU A 181 -3.38 21.72 7.09
CA LEU A 181 -4.03 21.70 5.78
C LEU A 181 -3.03 21.42 4.65
N GLU A 182 -1.83 22.02 4.72
CA GLU A 182 -0.79 21.79 3.73
C GLU A 182 -0.31 20.33 3.77
N ILE A 183 -0.05 19.78 4.96
CA ILE A 183 0.42 18.40 5.11
C ILE A 183 -0.66 17.43 4.63
N PHE A 184 -1.91 17.61 5.07
CA PHE A 184 -3.01 16.70 4.77
C PHE A 184 -3.38 16.66 3.29
N SER A 185 -3.22 17.78 2.58
CA SER A 185 -3.50 17.85 1.14
C SER A 185 -2.69 16.84 0.32
N LYS A 186 -1.51 16.44 0.81
CA LYS A 186 -0.55 15.55 0.15
C LYS A 186 -0.89 14.05 0.29
N TYR A 187 -1.93 13.70 1.05
CA TYR A 187 -2.28 12.30 1.38
C TYR A 187 -3.72 11.98 1.05
N ASP A 188 -3.99 10.71 0.74
CA ASP A 188 -5.34 10.22 0.41
C ASP A 188 -6.14 9.89 1.65
N LEU A 189 -5.48 9.34 2.66
CA LEU A 189 -6.07 8.90 3.92
C LEU A 189 -5.28 9.45 5.12
N ILE A 190 -6.00 9.91 6.13
CA ILE A 190 -5.41 10.37 7.39
C ILE A 190 -5.77 9.40 8.51
N ILE A 191 -4.75 8.89 9.19
CA ILE A 191 -4.90 8.04 10.39
C ILE A 191 -4.59 8.88 11.61
N ASP A 192 -5.60 9.06 12.45
CA ASP A 192 -5.50 9.76 13.72
C ASP A 192 -5.15 8.76 14.82
N ALA A 193 -3.89 8.76 15.24
CA ALA A 193 -3.34 7.96 16.33
C ALA A 193 -2.97 8.80 17.56
N THR A 194 -3.57 10.00 17.68
CA THR A 194 -3.34 10.91 18.80
C THR A 194 -4.15 10.47 20.03
N ASP A 195 -3.67 10.84 21.18
CA ASP A 195 -4.29 10.54 22.49
C ASP A 195 -5.00 11.76 23.11
N ASN A 196 -4.95 12.93 22.46
CA ASN A 196 -5.57 14.15 22.98
C ASN A 196 -6.75 14.63 22.14
N VAL A 197 -7.78 15.10 22.83
CA VAL A 197 -9.05 15.52 22.24
C VAL A 197 -8.93 16.75 21.32
N PRO A 198 -8.19 17.81 21.69
CA PRO A 198 -8.00 18.99 20.79
C PRO A 198 -7.42 18.61 19.43
N SER A 199 -6.39 17.77 19.40
CA SER A 199 -5.80 17.30 18.13
C SER A 199 -6.81 16.50 17.29
N ARG A 200 -7.64 15.67 17.90
CA ARG A 200 -8.67 14.88 17.21
C ARG A 200 -9.70 15.76 16.52
N TYR A 201 -10.16 16.84 17.18
CA TYR A 201 -11.07 17.81 16.57
C TYR A 201 -10.40 18.54 15.42
N MET A 202 -9.18 19.06 15.62
CA MET A 202 -8.44 19.76 14.56
C MET A 202 -8.22 18.87 13.32
N ILE A 203 -7.81 17.61 13.54
CA ILE A 203 -7.63 16.64 12.44
C ILE A 203 -8.96 16.42 11.71
N ASN A 204 -10.06 16.28 12.47
CA ASN A 204 -11.37 16.10 11.89
C ASN A 204 -11.78 17.29 11.01
N ASP A 205 -11.66 18.49 11.53
CA ASP A 205 -12.03 19.71 10.82
C ASP A 205 -11.19 19.88 9.54
N CYS A 206 -9.89 19.64 9.60
CA CYS A 206 -9.02 19.65 8.42
C CYS A 206 -9.45 18.62 7.38
N CYS A 207 -9.80 17.39 7.80
CA CYS A 207 -10.27 16.35 6.88
C CYS A 207 -11.58 16.72 6.22
N VAL A 208 -12.53 17.31 6.96
CA VAL A 208 -13.81 17.80 6.41
C VAL A 208 -13.57 18.89 5.38
N VAL A 209 -12.74 19.89 5.70
CA VAL A 209 -12.41 21.00 4.78
C VAL A 209 -11.77 20.50 3.48
N LEU A 210 -10.90 19.50 3.57
CA LEU A 210 -10.18 18.93 2.42
C LEU A 210 -10.92 17.78 1.72
N GLY A 211 -12.07 17.36 2.22
CA GLY A 211 -12.79 16.18 1.70
C GLY A 211 -11.99 14.87 1.82
N LYS A 212 -11.11 14.78 2.83
CA LYS A 212 -10.24 13.60 3.03
C LYS A 212 -10.89 12.57 3.95
N VAL A 213 -10.59 11.29 3.71
CA VAL A 213 -11.02 10.21 4.59
C VAL A 213 -10.16 10.19 5.85
N LYS A 214 -10.82 10.19 7.01
CA LYS A 214 -10.19 10.04 8.32
C LYS A 214 -10.48 8.67 8.92
N LYS A 215 -9.46 8.01 9.45
CA LYS A 215 -9.60 6.81 10.29
C LYS A 215 -9.07 7.11 11.69
N LEU A 216 -9.97 7.07 12.68
CA LEU A 216 -9.60 7.21 14.09
C LEU A 216 -9.12 5.86 14.62
N LEU A 217 -7.94 5.82 15.22
CA LEU A 217 -7.50 4.71 16.05
C LEU A 217 -7.85 5.02 17.51
N SER A 218 -8.56 4.11 18.15
CA SER A 218 -8.96 4.23 19.55
C SER A 218 -8.47 3.01 20.32
N GLY A 219 -7.81 3.24 21.45
CA GLY A 219 -7.43 2.18 22.38
C GLY A 219 -8.62 1.59 23.17
N ASN A 220 -9.79 2.22 23.09
CA ASN A 220 -11.03 1.72 23.64
C ASN A 220 -11.75 0.84 22.63
N CYS A 221 -11.23 -0.35 22.37
CA CYS A 221 -12.03 -1.47 21.90
C CYS A 221 -12.72 -2.11 23.12
N CYS A 222 -13.56 -1.36 23.80
CA CYS A 222 -14.43 -1.92 24.81
C CYS A 222 -15.79 -1.30 24.69
N VAL A 223 -16.73 -2.14 24.24
CA VAL A 223 -18.12 -2.19 24.64
C VAL A 223 -18.98 -0.99 24.25
N SER A 224 -19.70 -1.18 23.22
CA SER A 224 -21.13 -0.85 23.23
C SER A 224 -21.89 -2.13 22.92
N SER A 225 -22.40 -2.71 23.98
CA SER A 225 -23.56 -3.59 24.01
C SER A 225 -24.75 -2.92 23.32
#